data_48bbe017bc9358670f780a098393ea54
#
_entry.id   48bbe017bc9358670f780a098393ea54
#
_cell.length_a   1.000
_cell.length_b   1.000
_cell.length_c   1.000
_cell.angle_alpha   90.00
_cell.angle_beta   90.00
_cell.angle_gamma   90.00
#
_symmetry.space_group_name_H-M   'P 1'
#
loop_
_entity.id
_entity.type
_entity.pdbx_description
1 polymer ?
#
loop_
_entity_poly.entity_id
_entity_poly.type
_entity_poly.pdbx_seq_one_letter_code
_entity_poly.pdbx_strand_id
1 'polypeptide(L)'
;MKISYGKNVYGNEEIKAVVKQLKKTTQMGSSVLKFERKISNHFSKKYGLMVNSGSSAIMLAIKVLGLKKGDQVIVPCLNFGTAISSLMHYEISPVFVDVEIENLQIKIGEIEKKINKKTKALMVPNLIGNIPDWRKIYKIAKKYNLKIIEDSADTLGAKIFNKSTGSYSDISITSFYGSHVISCGGNGGMLLTNNKKYYDEAKVLRSWGRMSTLIKDSENIKKRLDIKLKGVEYDKKFVFSEAGYNFEPSEIGAAFGLIQLKKFKKFSEQRNKNFFYHKNFFEKLANYFLTPKILKGVYTNFLAYPIIFKKNNKIKRKQFQIFLEKNNIQTRPIFSGNILRHPAFRRLSSKTNRISSFINSDYIMKHGLLIGCHQGLDKKNIDYIHKIILKYLNTRKTK
;
A
#
# COMPACT_ATOMS: atom_id res chain seq x y z
N MET A 1 22.10 8.57 -19.32
CA MET A 1 20.89 8.98 -18.55
C MET A 1 20.49 7.81 -17.68
N LYS A 2 20.29 8.00 -16.35
CA LYS A 2 19.85 6.94 -15.43
C LYS A 2 18.35 7.10 -15.16
N ILE A 3 17.56 6.06 -15.41
CA ILE A 3 16.11 6.05 -15.23
C ILE A 3 15.78 5.18 -14.03
N SER A 4 15.30 5.81 -12.95
CA SER A 4 14.91 5.11 -11.72
C SER A 4 13.54 4.45 -11.86
N TYR A 5 13.35 3.35 -11.15
CA TYR A 5 12.05 2.69 -10.99
C TYR A 5 11.04 3.56 -10.23
N GLY A 6 11.50 4.20 -9.16
CA GLY A 6 10.72 5.12 -8.33
C GLY A 6 11.60 6.27 -7.87
N LYS A 7 11.00 7.44 -7.70
CA LYS A 7 11.72 8.65 -7.30
C LYS A 7 10.82 9.52 -6.44
N ASN A 8 11.34 9.98 -5.31
CA ASN A 8 10.74 11.05 -4.56
C ASN A 8 11.00 12.38 -5.30
N VAL A 9 9.93 13.05 -5.71
CA VAL A 9 10.00 14.32 -6.45
C VAL A 9 9.57 15.45 -5.52
N TYR A 10 10.54 16.25 -5.12
CA TYR A 10 10.33 17.42 -4.26
C TYR A 10 11.26 18.57 -4.65
N GLY A 11 11.03 19.73 -4.08
CA GLY A 11 11.83 20.94 -4.36
C GLY A 11 11.90 21.87 -3.15
N ASN A 12 12.20 23.15 -3.42
CA ASN A 12 12.41 24.16 -2.40
C ASN A 12 11.19 24.38 -1.46
N GLU A 13 9.97 24.12 -1.92
CA GLU A 13 8.78 24.29 -1.10
C GLU A 13 8.73 23.29 0.05
N GLU A 14 9.04 22.00 -0.21
CA GLU A 14 9.14 20.98 0.81
C GLU A 14 10.30 21.26 1.77
N ILE A 15 11.46 21.68 1.24
CA ILE A 15 12.64 22.06 2.06
C ILE A 15 12.28 23.21 3.00
N LYS A 16 11.66 24.28 2.48
CA LYS A 16 11.21 25.41 3.27
C LYS A 16 10.20 25.01 4.35
N ALA A 17 9.28 24.10 4.04
CA ALA A 17 8.29 23.61 4.99
C ALA A 17 8.96 22.83 6.15
N VAL A 18 9.95 21.99 5.84
CA VAL A 18 10.75 21.25 6.83
C VAL A 18 11.54 22.22 7.72
N VAL A 19 12.28 23.16 7.15
CA VAL A 19 13.05 24.16 7.91
C VAL A 19 12.14 24.99 8.82
N LYS A 20 10.98 25.42 8.31
CA LYS A 20 9.98 26.14 9.12
C LYS A 20 9.48 25.29 10.29
N GLN A 21 9.27 23.98 10.08
CA GLN A 21 8.80 23.08 11.13
C GLN A 21 9.87 22.85 12.20
N LEU A 22 11.14 22.69 11.81
CA LEU A 22 12.28 22.55 12.73
C LEU A 22 12.43 23.75 13.66
N LYS A 23 12.17 24.97 13.16
CA LYS A 23 12.19 26.20 13.98
C LYS A 23 11.04 26.32 14.99
N LYS A 24 10.01 25.43 14.91
CA LYS A 24 8.85 25.45 15.83
C LYS A 24 8.92 24.31 16.84
N THR A 25 8.69 23.11 16.40
CA THR A 25 8.68 21.89 17.21
C THR A 25 8.81 20.67 16.32
N THR A 26 9.46 19.63 16.85
CA THR A 26 9.56 18.31 16.22
C THR A 26 8.59 17.30 16.83
N GLN A 27 7.95 17.65 17.96
CA GLN A 27 6.92 16.82 18.55
C GLN A 27 5.66 16.79 17.66
N MET A 28 5.00 15.64 17.62
CA MET A 28 3.76 15.43 16.88
C MET A 28 2.71 16.49 17.26
N GLY A 29 2.15 17.17 16.27
CA GLY A 29 1.26 18.31 16.53
C GLY A 29 0.39 18.72 15.34
N SER A 30 0.38 20.00 15.03
CA SER A 30 -0.57 20.61 14.09
C SER A 30 -0.40 20.19 12.64
N SER A 31 0.82 19.87 12.17
CA SER A 31 1.06 19.43 10.80
C SER A 31 0.53 18.01 10.60
N VAL A 32 0.74 17.12 11.56
CA VAL A 32 0.15 15.77 11.57
C VAL A 32 -1.38 15.86 11.53
N LEU A 33 -2.01 16.61 12.43
CA LEU A 33 -3.48 16.75 12.46
C LEU A 33 -4.05 17.30 11.15
N LYS A 34 -3.41 18.30 10.54
CA LYS A 34 -3.82 18.84 9.23
C LYS A 34 -3.67 17.82 8.12
N PHE A 35 -2.58 17.05 8.13
CA PHE A 35 -2.33 16.03 7.13
C PHE A 35 -3.33 14.88 7.25
N GLU A 36 -3.60 14.39 8.48
CA GLU A 36 -4.61 13.36 8.77
C GLU A 36 -5.98 13.73 8.19
N ARG A 37 -6.46 14.95 8.48
CA ARG A 37 -7.75 15.47 7.99
C ARG A 37 -7.79 15.52 6.45
N LYS A 38 -6.72 16.00 5.81
CA LYS A 38 -6.68 16.13 4.35
C LYS A 38 -6.63 14.77 3.65
N ILE A 39 -5.84 13.83 4.17
CA ILE A 39 -5.76 12.49 3.59
C ILE A 39 -7.06 11.70 3.80
N SER A 40 -7.71 11.80 4.97
CA SER A 40 -8.96 11.08 5.22
C SER A 40 -10.07 11.43 4.21
N ASN A 41 -10.10 12.69 3.75
CA ASN A 41 -11.05 13.12 2.72
C ASN A 41 -10.86 12.39 1.37
N HIS A 42 -9.62 12.06 0.99
CA HIS A 42 -9.33 11.30 -0.25
C HIS A 42 -9.88 9.87 -0.20
N PHE A 43 -10.11 9.33 1.00
CA PHE A 43 -10.67 7.99 1.21
C PHE A 43 -12.15 8.00 1.59
N SER A 44 -12.80 9.17 1.65
CA SER A 44 -14.17 9.32 2.20
C SER A 44 -14.31 8.70 3.60
N LYS A 45 -13.28 8.93 4.44
CA LYS A 45 -13.24 8.50 5.84
C LYS A 45 -13.33 9.69 6.78
N LYS A 46 -13.98 9.49 7.94
CA LYS A 46 -14.11 10.52 8.99
C LYS A 46 -12.80 10.73 9.74
N TYR A 47 -12.04 9.66 9.97
CA TYR A 47 -10.85 9.66 10.80
C TYR A 47 -9.64 9.16 10.01
N GLY A 48 -8.55 9.90 10.11
CA GLY A 48 -7.22 9.50 9.67
C GLY A 48 -6.26 9.53 10.85
N LEU A 49 -5.43 8.51 10.99
CA LEU A 49 -4.40 8.40 12.01
C LEU A 49 -3.06 8.18 11.33
N MET A 50 -2.23 9.20 11.30
CA MET A 50 -0.88 9.11 10.74
C MET A 50 0.02 8.26 11.63
N VAL A 51 0.86 7.44 11.01
CA VAL A 51 1.85 6.57 11.64
C VAL A 51 3.18 6.65 10.90
N ASN A 52 4.23 6.08 11.48
CA ASN A 52 5.59 6.12 10.94
C ASN A 52 5.78 5.30 9.65
N SER A 53 4.88 4.38 9.30
CA SER A 53 4.94 3.59 8.05
C SER A 53 3.60 2.97 7.67
N GLY A 54 3.42 2.60 6.38
CA GLY A 54 2.28 1.81 5.94
C GLY A 54 2.20 0.45 6.64
N SER A 55 3.34 -0.17 6.95
CA SER A 55 3.39 -1.44 7.70
C SER A 55 2.82 -1.30 9.10
N SER A 56 3.14 -0.22 9.81
CA SER A 56 2.55 0.09 11.11
C SER A 56 1.04 0.33 11.02
N ALA A 57 0.57 0.97 9.93
CA ALA A 57 -0.86 1.15 9.68
C ALA A 57 -1.57 -0.21 9.50
N ILE A 58 -0.97 -1.17 8.79
CA ILE A 58 -1.50 -2.54 8.65
C ILE A 58 -1.56 -3.24 10.01
N MET A 59 -0.50 -3.17 10.82
CA MET A 59 -0.47 -3.77 12.14
C MET A 59 -1.59 -3.22 13.03
N LEU A 60 -1.76 -1.90 13.08
CA LEU A 60 -2.86 -1.28 13.82
C LEU A 60 -4.22 -1.71 13.27
N ALA A 61 -4.41 -1.77 11.94
CA ALA A 61 -5.66 -2.19 11.32
C ALA A 61 -6.08 -3.60 11.75
N ILE A 62 -5.14 -4.54 11.76
CA ILE A 62 -5.38 -5.92 12.22
C ILE A 62 -5.77 -5.95 13.71
N LYS A 63 -5.04 -5.20 14.53
CA LYS A 63 -5.27 -5.18 15.99
C LYS A 63 -6.63 -4.61 16.35
N VAL A 64 -6.99 -3.43 15.81
CA VAL A 64 -8.27 -2.75 16.15
C VAL A 64 -9.50 -3.42 15.56
N LEU A 65 -9.35 -4.31 14.57
CA LEU A 65 -10.44 -5.17 14.09
C LEU A 65 -10.81 -6.25 15.11
N GLY A 66 -10.02 -6.43 16.17
CA GLY A 66 -10.26 -7.43 17.21
C GLY A 66 -10.07 -8.87 16.74
N LEU A 67 -9.24 -9.09 15.72
CA LEU A 67 -8.90 -10.43 15.23
C LEU A 67 -8.09 -11.18 16.31
N LYS A 68 -8.38 -12.47 16.45
CA LYS A 68 -7.79 -13.32 17.49
C LYS A 68 -6.89 -14.41 16.86
N LYS A 69 -5.98 -14.96 17.65
CA LYS A 69 -5.17 -16.13 17.27
C LYS A 69 -6.06 -17.21 16.65
N GLY A 70 -5.69 -17.69 15.47
CA GLY A 70 -6.41 -18.72 14.73
C GLY A 70 -7.54 -18.20 13.81
N ASP A 71 -7.94 -16.93 13.93
CA ASP A 71 -8.82 -16.33 12.93
C ASP A 71 -8.14 -16.31 11.56
N GLN A 72 -8.96 -16.32 10.50
CA GLN A 72 -8.47 -16.34 9.13
C GLN A 72 -8.77 -15.02 8.42
N VAL A 73 -7.77 -14.56 7.66
CA VAL A 73 -7.90 -13.39 6.77
C VAL A 73 -7.57 -13.82 5.34
N ILE A 74 -8.51 -13.59 4.42
CA ILE A 74 -8.28 -13.88 3.00
C ILE A 74 -7.45 -12.75 2.40
N VAL A 75 -6.38 -13.13 1.69
CA VAL A 75 -5.40 -12.22 1.06
C VAL A 75 -4.99 -12.74 -0.33
N PRO A 76 -4.61 -11.89 -1.29
CA PRO A 76 -4.00 -12.39 -2.52
C PRO A 76 -2.60 -12.96 -2.26
N CYS A 77 -2.23 -14.01 -3.02
CA CYS A 77 -0.91 -14.62 -2.95
C CYS A 77 0.21 -13.70 -3.49
N LEU A 78 -0.10 -12.89 -4.50
CA LEU A 78 0.74 -11.79 -4.95
C LEU A 78 0.51 -10.58 -4.03
N ASN A 79 1.46 -10.32 -3.12
CA ASN A 79 1.31 -9.29 -2.11
C ASN A 79 2.67 -8.71 -1.70
N PHE A 80 2.65 -7.68 -0.85
CA PHE A 80 3.85 -7.20 -0.19
C PHE A 80 4.09 -7.95 1.13
N GLY A 81 5.36 -8.20 1.45
CA GLY A 81 5.73 -9.07 2.58
C GLY A 81 5.16 -8.63 3.92
N THR A 82 5.14 -7.31 4.22
CA THR A 82 4.67 -6.82 5.52
C THR A 82 3.17 -6.97 5.74
N ALA A 83 2.35 -7.04 4.69
CA ALA A 83 0.94 -7.36 4.82
C ALA A 83 0.75 -8.77 5.44
N ILE A 84 1.55 -9.73 4.98
CA ILE A 84 1.47 -11.10 5.46
C ILE A 84 2.18 -11.28 6.80
N SER A 85 3.37 -10.67 6.99
CA SER A 85 4.09 -10.77 8.26
C SER A 85 3.31 -10.12 9.42
N SER A 86 2.54 -9.05 9.17
CA SER A 86 1.68 -8.44 10.18
C SER A 86 0.59 -9.42 10.68
N LEU A 87 -0.01 -10.22 9.81
CA LEU A 87 -0.93 -11.29 10.22
C LEU A 87 -0.20 -12.34 11.09
N MET A 88 1.01 -12.74 10.65
CA MET A 88 1.80 -13.74 11.39
C MET A 88 2.21 -13.26 12.78
N HIS A 89 2.53 -11.98 12.95
CA HIS A 89 2.88 -11.42 14.27
C HIS A 89 1.72 -11.50 15.27
N TYR A 90 0.47 -11.47 14.80
CA TYR A 90 -0.72 -11.64 15.63
C TYR A 90 -1.27 -13.08 15.63
N GLU A 91 -0.53 -14.04 15.10
CA GLU A 91 -0.94 -15.43 14.98
C GLU A 91 -2.26 -15.61 14.19
N ILE A 92 -2.57 -14.67 13.30
CA ILE A 92 -3.70 -14.72 12.36
C ILE A 92 -3.29 -15.55 11.14
N SER A 93 -4.17 -16.44 10.71
CA SER A 93 -3.89 -17.35 9.59
C SER A 93 -4.26 -16.70 8.25
N PRO A 94 -3.29 -16.38 7.36
CA PRO A 94 -3.61 -15.94 6.02
C PRO A 94 -4.16 -17.09 5.18
N VAL A 95 -5.27 -16.86 4.49
CA VAL A 95 -5.84 -17.77 3.50
C VAL A 95 -5.64 -17.15 2.13
N PHE A 96 -4.82 -17.78 1.30
CA PHE A 96 -4.43 -17.19 0.02
C PHE A 96 -5.42 -17.49 -1.09
N VAL A 97 -5.64 -16.47 -1.92
CA VAL A 97 -6.34 -16.54 -3.21
C VAL A 97 -5.35 -16.12 -4.30
N ASP A 98 -5.39 -16.77 -5.46
CA ASP A 98 -4.54 -16.38 -6.59
C ASP A 98 -5.00 -15.04 -7.19
N VAL A 99 -4.24 -14.52 -8.13
CA VAL A 99 -4.53 -13.24 -8.80
C VAL A 99 -4.81 -13.42 -10.28
N GLU A 100 -5.49 -12.46 -10.89
CA GLU A 100 -5.60 -12.36 -12.34
C GLU A 100 -4.28 -11.84 -12.91
N ILE A 101 -3.77 -12.47 -13.98
CA ILE A 101 -2.47 -12.09 -14.54
C ILE A 101 -2.51 -10.68 -15.14
N GLU A 102 -3.61 -10.34 -15.82
CA GLU A 102 -3.69 -9.11 -16.61
C GLU A 102 -3.89 -7.85 -15.76
N ASN A 103 -4.57 -7.96 -14.62
CA ASN A 103 -4.80 -6.82 -13.73
C ASN A 103 -4.01 -6.87 -12.42
N LEU A 104 -3.37 -8.01 -12.11
CA LEU A 104 -2.60 -8.28 -10.90
C LEU A 104 -3.42 -8.25 -9.60
N GLN A 105 -4.75 -8.27 -9.70
CA GLN A 105 -5.64 -8.19 -8.55
C GLN A 105 -6.16 -9.59 -8.16
N ILE A 106 -6.61 -9.70 -6.91
CA ILE A 106 -7.18 -10.93 -6.37
C ILE A 106 -8.28 -11.51 -7.28
N LYS A 107 -8.28 -12.83 -7.53
CA LYS A 107 -9.35 -13.53 -8.22
C LYS A 107 -10.63 -13.55 -7.39
N ILE A 108 -11.48 -12.55 -7.61
CA ILE A 108 -12.70 -12.34 -6.79
C ILE A 108 -13.61 -13.58 -6.79
N GLY A 109 -13.74 -14.27 -7.95
CA GLY A 109 -14.55 -15.49 -8.07
C GLY A 109 -14.07 -16.69 -7.24
N GLU A 110 -12.84 -16.64 -6.70
CA GLU A 110 -12.31 -17.68 -5.82
C GLU A 110 -12.46 -17.37 -4.32
N ILE A 111 -12.82 -16.14 -3.96
CA ILE A 111 -12.90 -15.69 -2.55
C ILE A 111 -13.93 -16.53 -1.78
N GLU A 112 -15.16 -16.67 -2.29
CA GLU A 112 -16.24 -17.37 -1.60
C GLU A 112 -15.90 -18.83 -1.30
N LYS A 113 -15.17 -19.52 -2.19
CA LYS A 113 -14.71 -20.90 -2.02
C LYS A 113 -13.74 -21.10 -0.85
N LYS A 114 -13.13 -20.01 -0.37
CA LYS A 114 -12.16 -20.02 0.73
C LYS A 114 -12.76 -19.60 2.07
N ILE A 115 -14.00 -19.13 2.07
CA ILE A 115 -14.69 -18.67 3.29
C ILE A 115 -15.14 -19.86 4.12
N ASN A 116 -14.87 -19.80 5.44
CA ASN A 116 -15.34 -20.75 6.43
C ASN A 116 -15.58 -20.04 7.79
N LYS A 117 -16.00 -20.78 8.83
CA LYS A 117 -16.34 -20.23 10.17
C LYS A 117 -15.21 -19.44 10.85
N LYS A 118 -13.94 -19.70 10.50
CA LYS A 118 -12.77 -18.98 11.02
C LYS A 118 -12.45 -17.72 10.22
N THR A 119 -13.01 -17.56 9.03
CA THR A 119 -12.77 -16.37 8.19
C THR A 119 -13.45 -15.15 8.81
N LYS A 120 -12.67 -14.10 9.10
CA LYS A 120 -13.17 -12.87 9.77
C LYS A 120 -12.98 -11.62 8.92
N ALA A 121 -11.99 -11.62 8.01
CA ALA A 121 -11.72 -10.44 7.20
C ALA A 121 -11.15 -10.77 5.82
N LEU A 122 -11.24 -9.77 4.94
CA LEU A 122 -10.51 -9.68 3.67
C LEU A 122 -9.47 -8.56 3.82
N MET A 123 -8.23 -8.78 3.41
CA MET A 123 -7.22 -7.74 3.29
C MET A 123 -6.67 -7.74 1.87
N VAL A 124 -7.05 -6.71 1.10
CA VAL A 124 -6.83 -6.66 -0.35
C VAL A 124 -6.08 -5.39 -0.73
N PRO A 125 -4.93 -5.49 -1.43
CA PRO A 125 -4.22 -4.33 -1.92
C PRO A 125 -4.78 -3.80 -3.23
N ASN A 126 -4.67 -2.50 -3.44
CA ASN A 126 -4.72 -1.82 -4.73
C ASN A 126 -3.34 -1.91 -5.40
N LEU A 127 -2.92 -3.13 -5.76
CA LEU A 127 -1.54 -3.46 -6.11
C LEU A 127 -1.06 -2.67 -7.32
N ILE A 128 0.12 -2.03 -7.20
CA ILE A 128 0.73 -1.12 -8.18
C ILE A 128 -0.17 0.06 -8.62
N GLY A 129 -1.21 0.36 -7.85
CA GLY A 129 -2.20 1.39 -8.17
C GLY A 129 -3.28 0.92 -9.15
N ASN A 130 -3.31 -0.34 -9.55
CA ASN A 130 -4.49 -0.91 -10.22
C ASN A 130 -5.53 -1.29 -9.16
N ILE A 131 -6.81 -1.29 -9.54
CA ILE A 131 -7.93 -1.37 -8.59
C ILE A 131 -8.76 -2.63 -8.86
N PRO A 132 -8.97 -3.51 -7.86
CA PRO A 132 -9.92 -4.61 -7.97
C PRO A 132 -11.37 -4.08 -8.00
N ASP A 133 -12.32 -4.90 -8.41
CA ASP A 133 -13.74 -4.52 -8.30
C ASP A 133 -14.20 -4.54 -6.83
N TRP A 134 -13.95 -3.45 -6.12
CA TRP A 134 -14.34 -3.27 -4.72
C TRP A 134 -15.84 -3.45 -4.48
N ARG A 135 -16.69 -3.23 -5.48
CA ARG A 135 -18.15 -3.42 -5.37
C ARG A 135 -18.48 -4.90 -5.17
N LYS A 136 -17.79 -5.77 -5.92
CA LYS A 136 -17.92 -7.24 -5.79
C LYS A 136 -17.35 -7.74 -4.47
N ILE A 137 -16.15 -7.27 -4.10
CA ILE A 137 -15.51 -7.61 -2.81
C ILE A 137 -16.41 -7.21 -1.65
N TYR A 138 -16.95 -5.99 -1.68
CA TYR A 138 -17.88 -5.50 -0.65
C TYR A 138 -19.16 -6.35 -0.53
N LYS A 139 -19.76 -6.74 -1.68
CA LYS A 139 -20.92 -7.63 -1.69
C LYS A 139 -20.63 -8.97 -1.01
N ILE A 140 -19.49 -9.58 -1.32
CA ILE A 140 -19.04 -10.83 -0.69
C ILE A 140 -18.85 -10.63 0.82
N ALA A 141 -18.12 -9.60 1.22
CA ALA A 141 -17.88 -9.32 2.63
C ALA A 141 -19.18 -9.10 3.41
N LYS A 142 -20.16 -8.38 2.86
CA LYS A 142 -21.47 -8.19 3.47
C LYS A 142 -22.25 -9.49 3.60
N LYS A 143 -22.27 -10.32 2.55
CA LYS A 143 -22.95 -11.62 2.56
C LYS A 143 -22.45 -12.54 3.68
N TYR A 144 -21.14 -12.52 3.96
CA TYR A 144 -20.51 -13.40 4.95
C TYR A 144 -20.12 -12.68 6.25
N ASN A 145 -20.58 -11.45 6.47
CA ASN A 145 -20.27 -10.61 7.64
C ASN A 145 -18.75 -10.49 7.91
N LEU A 146 -17.95 -10.31 6.86
CA LEU A 146 -16.50 -10.16 6.94
C LEU A 146 -16.13 -8.68 7.03
N LYS A 147 -15.03 -8.39 7.75
CA LYS A 147 -14.39 -7.07 7.76
C LYS A 147 -13.51 -6.91 6.53
N ILE A 148 -13.30 -5.65 6.11
CA ILE A 148 -12.44 -5.32 4.96
C ILE A 148 -11.34 -4.36 5.39
N ILE A 149 -10.09 -4.77 5.16
CA ILE A 149 -8.92 -3.89 5.13
C ILE A 149 -8.56 -3.63 3.66
N GLU A 150 -8.66 -2.38 3.23
CA GLU A 150 -8.14 -1.92 1.96
C GLU A 150 -6.68 -1.47 2.14
N ASP A 151 -5.75 -2.10 1.43
CA ASP A 151 -4.36 -1.64 1.37
C ASP A 151 -4.15 -0.77 0.13
N SER A 152 -4.13 0.55 0.35
CA SER A 152 -3.87 1.56 -0.67
C SER A 152 -2.47 2.17 -0.54
N ALA A 153 -1.46 1.37 -0.17
CA ALA A 153 -0.07 1.84 -0.11
C ALA A 153 0.41 2.36 -1.48
N ASP A 154 -0.02 1.73 -2.56
CA ASP A 154 0.43 2.00 -3.93
C ASP A 154 -0.39 3.08 -4.66
N THR A 155 -1.48 3.58 -4.06
CA THR A 155 -2.33 4.61 -4.67
C THR A 155 -2.92 5.54 -3.61
N LEU A 156 -3.36 6.71 -4.02
CA LEU A 156 -4.01 7.69 -3.15
C LEU A 156 -5.27 8.22 -3.81
N GLY A 157 -6.40 8.19 -3.10
CA GLY A 157 -7.66 8.77 -3.58
C GLY A 157 -8.26 8.07 -4.79
N ALA A 158 -8.05 6.75 -4.93
CA ALA A 158 -8.63 5.95 -6.00
C ALA A 158 -10.16 5.90 -5.93
N LYS A 159 -10.81 5.83 -7.10
CA LYS A 159 -12.27 5.81 -7.23
C LYS A 159 -12.71 4.77 -8.25
N ILE A 160 -13.91 4.23 -8.05
CA ILE A 160 -14.66 3.43 -9.02
C ILE A 160 -16.01 4.12 -9.24
N PHE A 161 -16.30 4.54 -10.51
CA PHE A 161 -17.49 5.32 -10.86
C PHE A 161 -17.70 6.49 -9.88
N ASN A 162 -16.68 7.33 -9.71
CA ASN A 162 -16.63 8.50 -8.82
C ASN A 162 -16.76 8.22 -7.31
N LYS A 163 -16.98 6.98 -6.88
CA LYS A 163 -17.02 6.60 -5.47
C LYS A 163 -15.62 6.17 -5.00
N SER A 164 -15.12 6.75 -3.91
CA SER A 164 -13.85 6.39 -3.31
C SER A 164 -13.79 4.89 -2.97
N THR A 165 -12.65 4.24 -3.24
CA THR A 165 -12.41 2.84 -2.85
C THR A 165 -12.54 2.64 -1.34
N GLY A 166 -12.11 3.62 -0.54
CA GLY A 166 -12.28 3.63 0.90
C GLY A 166 -13.73 3.46 1.38
N SER A 167 -14.72 3.85 0.56
CA SER A 167 -16.14 3.65 0.92
C SER A 167 -16.56 2.18 0.99
N TYR A 168 -15.74 1.25 0.50
CA TYR A 168 -16.02 -0.18 0.48
C TYR A 168 -15.30 -0.96 1.57
N SER A 169 -14.54 -0.30 2.45
CA SER A 169 -13.75 -0.94 3.50
C SER A 169 -14.12 -0.46 4.90
N ASP A 170 -13.91 -1.29 5.93
CA ASP A 170 -13.98 -0.88 7.33
C ASP A 170 -12.77 0.01 7.69
N ILE A 171 -11.60 -0.41 7.23
CA ILE A 171 -10.34 0.30 7.40
C ILE A 171 -9.62 0.38 6.05
N SER A 172 -9.16 1.56 5.68
CA SER A 172 -8.18 1.74 4.60
C SER A 172 -6.82 2.09 5.21
N ILE A 173 -5.74 1.62 4.60
CA ILE A 173 -4.39 2.08 4.93
C ILE A 173 -3.74 2.69 3.70
N THR A 174 -2.82 3.61 3.91
CA THR A 174 -1.95 4.13 2.83
C THR A 174 -0.55 4.37 3.33
N SER A 175 0.38 4.56 2.41
CA SER A 175 1.80 4.74 2.70
C SER A 175 2.35 5.99 2.03
N PHE A 176 3.29 6.63 2.72
CA PHE A 176 4.02 7.81 2.25
C PHE A 176 5.52 7.53 2.14
N TYR A 177 5.87 6.29 1.79
CA TYR A 177 7.24 5.88 1.52
C TYR A 177 7.83 6.66 0.32
N GLY A 178 9.15 6.82 0.27
CA GLY A 178 9.83 7.71 -0.68
C GLY A 178 9.54 7.50 -2.16
N SER A 179 9.13 6.31 -2.61
CA SER A 179 8.79 6.02 -4.01
C SER A 179 7.30 6.05 -4.31
N HIS A 180 6.44 6.26 -3.31
CA HIS A 180 4.99 6.31 -3.50
C HIS A 180 4.54 7.61 -4.18
N VAL A 181 3.23 7.75 -4.40
CA VAL A 181 2.67 8.88 -5.16
C VAL A 181 3.01 10.23 -4.52
N ILE A 182 2.87 10.30 -3.20
CA ILE A 182 3.38 11.36 -2.33
C ILE A 182 4.18 10.74 -1.19
N SER A 183 5.10 11.50 -0.62
CA SER A 183 5.98 11.06 0.46
C SER A 183 5.93 12.02 1.63
N CYS A 184 6.26 11.51 2.81
CA CYS A 184 6.47 12.31 4.02
C CYS A 184 7.96 12.41 4.40
N GLY A 185 8.81 12.77 3.42
CA GLY A 185 10.25 12.87 3.63
C GLY A 185 10.97 11.51 3.69
N GLY A 186 10.34 10.46 3.13
CA GLY A 186 10.93 9.11 3.04
C GLY A 186 10.09 8.02 3.68
N ASN A 187 9.45 8.29 4.82
CA ASN A 187 8.61 7.35 5.55
C ASN A 187 7.28 7.97 5.97
N GLY A 188 6.31 7.15 6.29
CA GLY A 188 5.00 7.52 6.79
C GLY A 188 3.93 6.54 6.34
N GLY A 189 2.83 6.52 7.06
CA GLY A 189 1.64 5.76 6.73
C GLY A 189 0.42 6.38 7.38
N MET A 190 -0.75 5.85 7.08
CA MET A 190 -1.99 6.29 7.69
C MET A 190 -3.01 5.16 7.75
N LEU A 191 -3.66 5.04 8.89
CA LEU A 191 -4.88 4.24 9.07
C LEU A 191 -6.08 5.17 8.96
N LEU A 192 -7.11 4.73 8.23
CA LEU A 192 -8.28 5.53 7.90
C LEU A 192 -9.55 4.72 8.18
N THR A 193 -10.52 5.29 8.91
CA THR A 193 -11.74 4.60 9.26
C THR A 193 -12.89 5.57 9.50
N ASN A 194 -14.14 5.05 9.45
CA ASN A 194 -15.34 5.76 9.90
C ASN A 194 -15.74 5.38 11.33
N ASN A 195 -15.11 4.35 11.89
CA ASN A 195 -15.43 3.84 13.21
C ASN A 195 -14.60 4.57 14.29
N LYS A 196 -15.29 5.31 15.17
CA LYS A 196 -14.65 6.07 16.26
C LYS A 196 -13.91 5.17 17.23
N LYS A 197 -14.45 3.98 17.55
CA LYS A 197 -13.81 3.01 18.45
C LYS A 197 -12.47 2.53 17.88
N TYR A 198 -12.43 2.15 16.59
CA TYR A 198 -11.17 1.75 15.93
C TYR A 198 -10.14 2.88 15.92
N TYR A 199 -10.59 4.11 15.67
CA TYR A 199 -9.72 5.28 15.67
C TYR A 199 -9.11 5.54 17.05
N ASP A 200 -9.92 5.53 18.11
CA ASP A 200 -9.48 5.79 19.48
C ASP A 200 -8.51 4.71 19.97
N GLU A 201 -8.84 3.44 19.74
CA GLU A 201 -7.98 2.31 20.06
C GLU A 201 -6.64 2.39 19.30
N ALA A 202 -6.69 2.70 18.00
CA ALA A 202 -5.48 2.91 17.20
C ALA A 202 -4.62 4.06 17.71
N LYS A 203 -5.22 5.17 18.21
CA LYS A 203 -4.49 6.28 18.85
C LYS A 203 -3.73 5.82 20.09
N VAL A 204 -4.39 5.07 20.95
CA VAL A 204 -3.78 4.52 22.16
C VAL A 204 -2.61 3.60 21.81
N LEU A 205 -2.87 2.64 20.91
CA LEU A 205 -1.86 1.67 20.47
C LEU A 205 -0.66 2.33 19.77
N ARG A 206 -0.89 3.37 18.95
CA ARG A 206 0.16 4.13 18.24
C ARG A 206 1.18 4.73 19.20
N SER A 207 0.68 5.22 20.34
CA SER A 207 1.45 6.03 21.31
C SER A 207 1.63 5.24 22.60
N TRP A 208 2.34 4.14 22.56
CA TRP A 208 2.77 3.26 23.66
C TRP A 208 1.63 2.61 24.48
N GLY A 209 0.37 2.75 24.08
CA GLY A 209 -0.76 2.27 24.89
C GLY A 209 -1.20 3.23 25.98
N ARG A 210 -0.82 4.51 25.92
CA ARG A 210 -1.10 5.52 26.95
C ARG A 210 -2.55 5.98 26.92
N MET A 211 -3.22 5.98 28.05
CA MET A 211 -4.58 6.53 28.23
C MET A 211 -4.65 8.04 27.90
N SER A 212 -3.59 8.77 28.19
CA SER A 212 -3.54 10.22 28.02
C SER A 212 -3.71 10.67 26.56
N THR A 213 -3.50 9.80 25.57
CA THR A 213 -3.71 10.12 24.15
C THR A 213 -5.15 10.45 23.80
N LEU A 214 -6.12 10.02 24.60
CA LEU A 214 -7.54 10.31 24.43
C LEU A 214 -8.03 11.52 25.23
N ILE A 215 -7.18 12.05 26.14
CA ILE A 215 -7.55 13.15 27.02
C ILE A 215 -7.26 14.47 26.30
N LYS A 216 -8.30 15.30 26.14
CA LYS A 216 -8.12 16.68 25.70
C LYS A 216 -7.44 17.47 26.81
N ASP A 217 -6.41 18.24 26.46
CA ASP A 217 -5.58 18.99 27.40
C ASP A 217 -4.90 18.10 28.46
N SER A 218 -4.24 17.03 27.99
CA SER A 218 -3.56 16.05 28.85
C SER A 218 -2.43 16.63 29.72
N GLU A 219 -2.02 17.88 29.48
CA GLU A 219 -1.08 18.64 30.35
C GLU A 219 -1.78 19.33 31.52
N ASN A 220 -3.10 19.44 31.51
CA ASN A 220 -3.82 20.06 32.63
C ASN A 220 -3.63 19.23 33.89
N ILE A 221 -3.05 19.84 34.94
CA ILE A 221 -2.64 19.20 36.18
C ILE A 221 -3.81 18.44 36.84
N LYS A 222 -4.99 19.07 36.94
CA LYS A 222 -6.17 18.44 37.56
C LYS A 222 -6.60 17.16 36.80
N LYS A 223 -6.60 17.19 35.44
CA LYS A 223 -6.95 16.04 34.63
C LYS A 223 -5.87 14.96 34.61
N ARG A 224 -4.60 15.38 34.74
CA ARG A 224 -3.43 14.53 34.65
C ARG A 224 -3.24 13.70 35.92
N LEU A 225 -3.37 14.31 37.07
CA LEU A 225 -3.09 13.71 38.40
C LEU A 225 -4.33 13.09 39.07
N ASP A 226 -5.50 13.18 38.43
CA ASP A 226 -6.75 12.60 38.94
C ASP A 226 -6.85 11.12 38.52
N ILE A 227 -5.98 10.26 39.09
CA ILE A 227 -6.04 8.81 38.92
C ILE A 227 -5.34 8.08 40.08
N LYS A 228 -5.91 6.94 40.48
CA LYS A 228 -5.30 5.98 41.40
C LYS A 228 -5.17 4.62 40.74
N LEU A 229 -3.97 4.04 40.80
CA LEU A 229 -3.68 2.68 40.34
C LEU A 229 -3.58 1.77 41.58
N LYS A 230 -4.62 0.98 41.84
CA LYS A 230 -4.70 0.12 43.03
C LYS A 230 -4.36 0.86 44.34
N GLY A 231 -4.90 2.09 44.48
CA GLY A 231 -4.70 2.94 45.67
C GLY A 231 -3.51 3.92 45.62
N VAL A 232 -2.61 3.76 44.65
CA VAL A 232 -1.46 4.66 44.44
C VAL A 232 -1.86 5.85 43.55
N GLU A 233 -1.71 7.07 44.02
CA GLU A 233 -1.88 8.27 43.19
C GLU A 233 -0.81 8.30 42.12
N TYR A 234 -1.20 8.62 40.88
CA TYR A 234 -0.30 8.49 39.75
C TYR A 234 -0.55 9.55 38.66
N ASP A 235 0.32 9.59 37.65
CA ASP A 235 0.20 10.46 36.49
C ASP A 235 -0.43 9.74 35.29
N LYS A 236 -1.58 10.18 34.81
CA LYS A 236 -2.29 9.60 33.62
C LYS A 236 -1.41 9.52 32.36
N LYS A 237 -0.39 10.35 32.25
CA LYS A 237 0.56 10.28 31.13
C LYS A 237 1.37 8.99 31.09
N PHE A 238 1.54 8.35 32.22
CA PHE A 238 2.27 7.10 32.36
C PHE A 238 1.36 5.91 32.72
N VAL A 239 0.05 6.08 32.53
CA VAL A 239 -0.90 4.98 32.65
C VAL A 239 -1.07 4.32 31.30
N PHE A 240 -0.68 3.06 31.19
CA PHE A 240 -0.79 2.24 30.00
C PHE A 240 -2.04 1.37 30.12
N SER A 241 -3.04 1.61 29.27
CA SER A 241 -4.26 0.79 29.21
C SER A 241 -4.13 -0.40 28.25
N GLU A 242 -3.13 -0.33 27.36
CA GLU A 242 -2.85 -1.33 26.36
C GLU A 242 -1.34 -1.56 26.22
N ALA A 243 -0.96 -2.74 25.77
CA ALA A 243 0.40 -3.01 25.30
C ALA A 243 0.55 -2.42 23.89
N GLY A 244 0.92 -1.14 23.83
CA GLY A 244 1.00 -0.39 22.58
C GLY A 244 2.39 -0.37 21.95
N TYR A 245 2.52 0.42 20.90
CA TYR A 245 3.72 0.56 20.07
C TYR A 245 4.21 1.99 20.06
N ASN A 246 5.44 2.22 19.65
CA ASN A 246 5.88 3.53 19.17
C ASN A 246 5.76 3.58 17.64
N PHE A 247 4.57 3.91 17.16
CA PHE A 247 4.30 4.13 15.74
C PHE A 247 4.01 5.60 15.44
N GLU A 248 4.42 6.50 16.32
CA GLU A 248 4.22 7.93 16.12
C GLU A 248 4.89 8.42 14.84
N PRO A 249 4.19 9.29 14.08
CA PRO A 249 4.73 9.88 12.87
C PRO A 249 5.63 11.09 13.22
N SER A 250 6.45 11.49 12.25
CA SER A 250 7.23 12.71 12.33
C SER A 250 6.39 13.94 11.96
N GLU A 251 6.38 14.98 12.81
CA GLU A 251 5.78 16.29 12.51
C GLU A 251 6.47 16.95 11.31
N ILE A 252 7.79 16.76 11.18
CA ILE A 252 8.59 17.21 10.03
C ILE A 252 8.13 16.51 8.75
N GLY A 253 7.91 15.18 8.82
CA GLY A 253 7.39 14.39 7.71
C GLY A 253 5.99 14.84 7.30
N ALA A 254 5.13 15.17 8.25
CA ALA A 254 3.80 15.69 7.96
C ALA A 254 3.86 17.08 7.28
N ALA A 255 4.75 17.96 7.71
CA ALA A 255 4.96 19.28 7.08
C ALA A 255 5.41 19.13 5.63
N PHE A 256 6.34 18.20 5.33
CA PHE A 256 6.75 17.82 3.98
C PHE A 256 5.56 17.27 3.19
N GLY A 257 4.82 16.33 3.76
CA GLY A 257 3.67 15.66 3.14
C GLY A 257 2.54 16.63 2.78
N LEU A 258 2.31 17.67 3.57
CA LEU A 258 1.34 18.72 3.26
C LEU A 258 1.66 19.47 1.96
N ILE A 259 2.94 19.70 1.65
CA ILE A 259 3.35 20.32 0.39
C ILE A 259 3.22 19.30 -0.77
N GLN A 260 3.64 18.06 -0.56
CA GLN A 260 3.43 16.99 -1.54
C GLN A 260 1.94 16.84 -1.91
N LEU A 261 1.05 16.92 -0.92
CA LEU A 261 -0.39 16.83 -1.14
C LEU A 261 -0.94 18.00 -1.98
N LYS A 262 -0.39 19.20 -1.88
CA LYS A 262 -0.73 20.31 -2.80
C LYS A 262 -0.39 19.98 -4.25
N LYS A 263 0.68 19.22 -4.49
CA LYS A 263 1.15 18.81 -5.82
C LYS A 263 0.51 17.50 -6.31
N PHE A 264 -0.29 16.84 -5.47
CA PHE A 264 -0.84 15.51 -5.73
C PHE A 264 -1.57 15.38 -7.07
N LYS A 265 -2.43 16.36 -7.43
CA LYS A 265 -3.16 16.35 -8.71
C LYS A 265 -2.19 16.27 -9.89
N LYS A 266 -1.20 17.16 -9.94
CA LYS A 266 -0.15 17.19 -10.98
C LYS A 266 0.64 15.89 -11.02
N PHE A 267 0.99 15.32 -9.86
CA PHE A 267 1.70 14.04 -9.77
C PHE A 267 0.88 12.87 -10.30
N SER A 268 -0.40 12.81 -9.93
CA SER A 268 -1.33 11.79 -10.40
C SER A 268 -1.53 11.86 -11.92
N GLU A 269 -1.74 13.04 -12.47
CA GLU A 269 -1.89 13.26 -13.92
C GLU A 269 -0.63 12.83 -14.69
N GLN A 270 0.57 13.19 -14.19
CA GLN A 270 1.82 12.79 -14.85
C GLN A 270 2.05 11.27 -14.79
N ARG A 271 1.76 10.62 -13.66
CA ARG A 271 1.83 9.15 -13.53
C ARG A 271 0.90 8.45 -14.50
N ASN A 272 -0.34 8.91 -14.60
CA ASN A 272 -1.32 8.36 -15.53
C ASN A 272 -0.90 8.57 -16.98
N LYS A 273 -0.43 9.77 -17.35
CA LYS A 273 0.13 10.04 -18.67
C LYS A 273 1.26 9.07 -19.01
N ASN A 274 2.20 8.87 -18.10
CA ASN A 274 3.33 7.97 -18.28
C ASN A 274 2.88 6.52 -18.41
N PHE A 275 1.95 6.06 -17.55
CA PHE A 275 1.41 4.71 -17.60
C PHE A 275 0.71 4.41 -18.91
N PHE A 276 -0.18 5.30 -19.39
CA PHE A 276 -0.90 5.09 -20.63
C PHE A 276 0.02 5.24 -21.85
N TYR A 277 1.07 6.03 -21.77
CA TYR A 277 2.08 6.12 -22.82
C TYR A 277 2.87 4.79 -22.95
N HIS A 278 3.24 4.16 -21.84
CA HIS A 278 3.76 2.80 -21.84
C HIS A 278 2.73 1.81 -22.40
N LYS A 279 1.49 1.87 -21.93
CA LYS A 279 0.44 0.96 -22.35
C LYS A 279 0.26 0.95 -23.87
N ASN A 280 0.15 2.11 -24.49
CA ASN A 280 0.03 2.25 -25.94
C ASN A 280 1.24 1.70 -26.70
N PHE A 281 2.43 1.82 -26.15
CA PHE A 281 3.64 1.22 -26.72
C PHE A 281 3.60 -0.31 -26.65
N PHE A 282 3.29 -0.87 -25.50
CA PHE A 282 3.26 -2.31 -25.29
C PHE A 282 2.09 -3.01 -26.02
N GLU A 283 0.99 -2.32 -26.29
CA GLU A 283 -0.11 -2.82 -27.13
C GLU A 283 0.37 -3.15 -28.55
N LYS A 284 1.27 -2.35 -29.11
CA LYS A 284 1.89 -2.62 -30.42
C LYS A 284 2.84 -3.82 -30.39
N LEU A 285 3.23 -4.27 -29.21
CA LEU A 285 4.11 -5.42 -28.98
C LEU A 285 3.36 -6.61 -28.35
N ALA A 286 2.06 -6.71 -28.63
CA ALA A 286 1.18 -7.74 -28.07
C ALA A 286 1.61 -9.19 -28.37
N ASN A 287 2.47 -9.42 -29.37
CA ASN A 287 3.08 -10.73 -29.62
C ASN A 287 4.04 -11.18 -28.51
N TYR A 288 4.64 -10.23 -27.79
CA TYR A 288 5.65 -10.49 -26.74
C TYR A 288 5.10 -10.30 -25.33
N PHE A 289 4.19 -9.33 -25.14
CA PHE A 289 3.77 -8.88 -23.82
C PHE A 289 2.26 -8.93 -23.62
N LEU A 290 1.84 -9.15 -22.37
CA LEU A 290 0.47 -8.95 -21.95
C LEU A 290 0.29 -7.47 -21.56
N THR A 291 -0.82 -6.89 -22.02
CA THR A 291 -1.16 -5.50 -21.66
C THR A 291 -2.00 -5.46 -20.40
N PRO A 292 -1.69 -4.57 -19.44
CA PRO A 292 -2.46 -4.46 -18.21
C PRO A 292 -3.94 -4.12 -18.47
N LYS A 293 -4.85 -4.88 -17.88
CA LYS A 293 -6.29 -4.57 -17.87
C LYS A 293 -6.62 -3.63 -16.70
N ILE A 294 -7.39 -2.60 -17.00
CA ILE A 294 -7.92 -1.64 -16.03
C ILE A 294 -9.43 -1.76 -16.04
N LEU A 295 -10.04 -1.83 -14.86
CA LEU A 295 -11.48 -1.87 -14.71
C LEU A 295 -12.11 -0.56 -15.23
N LYS A 296 -13.23 -0.66 -15.97
CA LYS A 296 -13.97 0.51 -16.46
C LYS A 296 -14.47 1.38 -15.30
N GLY A 297 -14.37 2.70 -15.47
CA GLY A 297 -14.82 3.67 -14.47
C GLY A 297 -13.86 3.87 -13.30
N VAL A 298 -12.63 3.32 -13.39
CA VAL A 298 -11.59 3.53 -12.37
C VAL A 298 -10.85 4.83 -12.64
N TYR A 299 -10.69 5.64 -11.58
CA TYR A 299 -9.71 6.70 -11.47
C TYR A 299 -8.66 6.30 -10.41
N THR A 300 -7.38 6.34 -10.78
CA THR A 300 -6.27 5.94 -9.91
C THR A 300 -4.99 6.69 -10.28
N ASN A 301 -3.92 6.43 -9.54
CA ASN A 301 -2.56 6.88 -9.84
C ASN A 301 -1.61 5.69 -9.73
N PHE A 302 -1.08 5.26 -10.88
CA PHE A 302 -0.26 4.05 -10.95
C PHE A 302 1.11 4.22 -10.28
N LEU A 303 1.53 3.21 -9.50
CA LEU A 303 2.86 3.20 -8.88
C LEU A 303 3.97 2.96 -9.91
N ALA A 304 3.77 1.96 -10.77
CA ALA A 304 4.72 1.51 -11.78
C ALA A 304 3.99 0.87 -12.96
N TYR A 305 4.70 0.66 -14.08
CA TYR A 305 4.17 -0.06 -15.22
C TYR A 305 4.62 -1.54 -15.19
N PRO A 306 3.69 -2.51 -15.21
CA PRO A 306 4.03 -3.93 -15.24
C PRO A 306 4.30 -4.39 -16.68
N ILE A 307 5.42 -5.05 -16.88
CA ILE A 307 5.76 -5.79 -18.10
C ILE A 307 5.59 -7.27 -17.78
N ILE A 308 4.69 -7.97 -18.47
CA ILE A 308 4.46 -9.40 -18.31
C ILE A 308 4.68 -10.06 -19.66
N PHE A 309 5.62 -10.99 -19.74
CA PHE A 309 5.91 -11.72 -20.96
C PHE A 309 4.84 -12.78 -21.24
N LYS A 310 4.42 -12.94 -22.50
CA LYS A 310 3.60 -14.05 -22.92
C LYS A 310 4.34 -15.38 -22.83
N LYS A 311 3.65 -16.45 -22.50
CA LYS A 311 4.21 -17.78 -22.26
C LYS A 311 4.98 -18.34 -23.48
N ASN A 312 4.51 -18.05 -24.68
CA ASN A 312 5.02 -18.64 -25.92
C ASN A 312 6.18 -17.87 -26.56
N ASN A 313 6.71 -16.84 -25.91
CA ASN A 313 7.88 -16.14 -26.44
C ASN A 313 9.18 -16.69 -25.86
N LYS A 314 10.25 -16.63 -26.66
CA LYS A 314 11.60 -17.11 -26.27
C LYS A 314 12.33 -16.15 -25.31
N ILE A 315 11.68 -15.07 -24.82
CA ILE A 315 12.31 -14.06 -23.99
C ILE A 315 12.39 -14.55 -22.53
N LYS A 316 13.59 -14.63 -22.00
CA LYS A 316 13.84 -14.93 -20.58
C LYS A 316 13.85 -13.63 -19.78
N ARG A 317 12.92 -13.48 -18.81
CA ARG A 317 12.82 -12.28 -17.95
C ARG A 317 14.16 -11.82 -17.38
N LYS A 318 14.97 -12.74 -16.82
CA LYS A 318 16.27 -12.41 -16.24
C LYS A 318 17.21 -11.75 -17.24
N GLN A 319 17.28 -12.25 -18.49
CA GLN A 319 18.15 -11.69 -19.53
C GLN A 319 17.66 -10.30 -19.96
N PHE A 320 16.35 -10.12 -20.12
CA PHE A 320 15.75 -8.84 -20.44
C PHE A 320 15.97 -7.82 -19.33
N GLN A 321 15.77 -8.22 -18.07
CA GLN A 321 16.02 -7.39 -16.90
C GLN A 321 17.47 -6.92 -16.86
N ILE A 322 18.45 -7.84 -16.99
CA ILE A 322 19.89 -7.50 -17.04
C ILE A 322 20.18 -6.53 -18.17
N PHE A 323 19.57 -6.72 -19.34
CA PHE A 323 19.78 -5.83 -20.48
C PHE A 323 19.27 -4.41 -20.19
N LEU A 324 18.08 -4.26 -19.59
CA LEU A 324 17.56 -2.94 -19.20
C LEU A 324 18.45 -2.27 -18.14
N GLU A 325 18.85 -2.99 -17.10
CA GLU A 325 19.71 -2.46 -16.02
C GLU A 325 21.09 -2.03 -16.56
N LYS A 326 21.69 -2.80 -17.48
CA LYS A 326 22.95 -2.40 -18.18
C LYS A 326 22.78 -1.15 -19.06
N ASN A 327 21.56 -0.85 -19.50
CA ASN A 327 21.24 0.37 -20.22
C ASN A 327 20.66 1.47 -19.27
N ASN A 328 21.00 1.42 -17.96
CA ASN A 328 20.62 2.40 -16.96
C ASN A 328 19.09 2.55 -16.73
N ILE A 329 18.32 1.54 -17.04
CA ILE A 329 16.87 1.48 -16.76
C ILE A 329 16.65 0.57 -15.58
N GLN A 330 16.34 1.14 -14.42
CA GLN A 330 16.10 0.40 -13.20
C GLN A 330 14.77 -0.36 -13.27
N THR A 331 14.78 -1.61 -12.84
CA THR A 331 13.63 -2.51 -12.85
C THR A 331 13.40 -3.14 -11.48
N ARG A 332 12.21 -3.68 -11.25
CA ARG A 332 11.89 -4.47 -10.04
C ARG A 332 11.07 -5.71 -10.43
N PRO A 333 11.08 -6.79 -9.64
CA PRO A 333 10.07 -7.84 -9.77
C PRO A 333 8.70 -7.26 -9.43
N ILE A 334 7.63 -7.94 -9.85
CA ILE A 334 6.27 -7.58 -9.42
C ILE A 334 6.09 -8.11 -8.00
N PHE A 335 6.39 -7.26 -7.02
CA PHE A 335 6.34 -7.57 -5.58
C PHE A 335 6.95 -8.95 -5.25
N SER A 336 6.24 -9.75 -4.46
CA SER A 336 6.70 -11.09 -4.08
C SER A 336 6.51 -12.14 -5.19
N GLY A 337 5.73 -11.87 -6.25
CA GLY A 337 5.23 -12.97 -7.07
C GLY A 337 4.38 -13.92 -6.21
N ASN A 338 4.73 -15.21 -6.16
CA ASN A 338 4.12 -16.14 -5.22
C ASN A 338 4.83 -16.03 -3.86
N ILE A 339 4.17 -15.41 -2.89
CA ILE A 339 4.77 -15.11 -1.58
C ILE A 339 5.16 -16.37 -0.80
N LEU A 340 4.48 -17.49 -1.01
CA LEU A 340 4.78 -18.76 -0.34
C LEU A 340 6.12 -19.37 -0.79
N ARG A 341 6.71 -18.89 -1.88
CA ARG A 341 8.05 -19.31 -2.31
C ARG A 341 9.17 -18.62 -1.52
N HIS A 342 8.88 -17.54 -0.81
CA HIS A 342 9.88 -16.84 -0.02
C HIS A 342 10.15 -17.58 1.30
N PRO A 343 11.42 -17.68 1.72
CA PRO A 343 11.80 -18.45 2.93
C PRO A 343 10.99 -18.08 4.18
N ALA A 344 10.76 -16.79 4.41
CA ALA A 344 10.02 -16.29 5.58
C ALA A 344 8.57 -16.80 5.65
N PHE A 345 7.96 -17.14 4.52
CA PHE A 345 6.53 -17.50 4.42
C PHE A 345 6.26 -18.95 4.09
N ARG A 346 7.31 -19.78 3.91
CA ARG A 346 7.15 -21.21 3.58
C ARG A 346 6.31 -21.99 4.61
N ARG A 347 6.41 -21.63 5.88
CA ARG A 347 5.63 -22.25 6.96
C ARG A 347 4.11 -22.03 6.85
N LEU A 348 3.67 -21.08 6.04
CA LEU A 348 2.26 -20.83 5.75
C LEU A 348 1.70 -21.79 4.70
N SER A 349 2.55 -22.57 4.03
CA SER A 349 2.10 -23.62 3.09
C SER A 349 1.41 -24.75 3.86
N SER A 350 0.23 -25.13 3.40
CA SER A 350 -0.61 -26.16 4.01
C SER A 350 -1.47 -26.83 2.93
N LYS A 351 -2.37 -27.74 3.29
CA LYS A 351 -3.34 -28.34 2.34
C LYS A 351 -4.20 -27.27 1.67
N THR A 352 -4.57 -26.20 2.41
CA THR A 352 -5.39 -25.08 1.88
C THR A 352 -4.57 -24.03 1.15
N ASN A 353 -3.28 -23.91 1.47
CA ASN A 353 -2.35 -22.93 0.90
C ASN A 353 -1.20 -23.64 0.15
N ARG A 354 -1.53 -24.61 -0.71
CA ARG A 354 -0.52 -25.36 -1.48
C ARG A 354 0.19 -24.41 -2.46
N ILE A 355 1.52 -24.34 -2.39
CA ILE A 355 2.34 -23.43 -3.21
C ILE A 355 2.00 -23.55 -4.70
N SER A 356 1.86 -24.77 -5.22
CA SER A 356 1.55 -25.04 -6.63
C SER A 356 0.14 -24.66 -7.09
N SER A 357 -0.76 -24.29 -6.17
CA SER A 357 -2.13 -23.87 -6.51
C SER A 357 -2.21 -22.43 -7.02
N PHE A 358 -1.16 -21.62 -6.81
CA PHE A 358 -1.13 -20.21 -7.18
C PHE A 358 -0.40 -20.01 -8.52
N ILE A 359 -0.99 -20.59 -9.56
CA ILE A 359 -0.37 -20.69 -10.90
C ILE A 359 -0.12 -19.31 -11.50
N ASN A 360 -1.05 -18.37 -11.32
CA ASN A 360 -0.91 -17.00 -11.85
C ASN A 360 0.14 -16.20 -11.08
N SER A 361 0.20 -16.33 -9.76
CA SER A 361 1.25 -15.71 -8.94
C SER A 361 2.64 -16.24 -9.30
N ASP A 362 2.75 -17.56 -9.56
CA ASP A 362 3.99 -18.17 -10.06
C ASP A 362 4.35 -17.68 -11.48
N TYR A 363 3.36 -17.56 -12.34
CA TYR A 363 3.57 -17.03 -13.69
C TYR A 363 4.10 -15.59 -13.64
N ILE A 364 3.48 -14.72 -12.82
CA ILE A 364 3.90 -13.35 -12.64
C ILE A 364 5.31 -13.30 -12.04
N MET A 365 5.63 -14.13 -11.06
CA MET A 365 6.97 -14.23 -10.48
C MET A 365 8.04 -14.59 -11.52
N LYS A 366 7.72 -15.49 -12.43
CA LYS A 366 8.63 -15.98 -13.47
C LYS A 366 8.73 -15.03 -14.66
N HIS A 367 7.64 -14.37 -15.05
CA HIS A 367 7.50 -13.64 -16.30
C HIS A 367 7.22 -12.15 -16.15
N GLY A 368 7.10 -11.64 -14.92
CA GLY A 368 6.76 -10.24 -14.64
C GLY A 368 7.95 -9.40 -14.16
N LEU A 369 7.96 -8.14 -14.55
CA LEU A 369 8.83 -7.11 -13.97
C LEU A 369 8.14 -5.73 -14.03
N LEU A 370 8.62 -4.78 -13.24
CA LEU A 370 8.14 -3.40 -13.18
C LEU A 370 9.19 -2.45 -13.73
N ILE A 371 8.72 -1.43 -14.44
CA ILE A 371 9.49 -0.25 -14.83
C ILE A 371 8.83 1.02 -14.27
N GLY A 372 9.59 2.10 -14.19
CA GLY A 372 9.09 3.37 -13.67
C GLY A 372 8.05 4.03 -14.56
N CYS A 373 6.99 4.56 -13.93
CA CYS A 373 6.05 5.49 -14.56
C CYS A 373 5.82 6.74 -13.67
N HIS A 374 6.72 6.98 -12.70
CA HIS A 374 6.56 8.01 -11.69
C HIS A 374 6.60 9.44 -12.27
N GLN A 375 6.08 10.40 -11.50
CA GLN A 375 5.93 11.81 -11.91
C GLN A 375 7.24 12.56 -12.20
N GLY A 376 8.38 11.99 -11.89
CA GLY A 376 9.69 12.55 -12.22
C GLY A 376 10.25 12.08 -13.57
N LEU A 377 9.48 11.29 -14.33
CA LEU A 377 9.82 10.91 -15.70
C LEU A 377 9.07 11.80 -16.69
N ASP A 378 9.79 12.29 -17.69
CA ASP A 378 9.23 12.99 -18.85
C ASP A 378 9.11 12.05 -20.07
N LYS A 379 8.60 12.60 -21.17
CA LYS A 379 8.46 11.86 -22.43
C LYS A 379 9.81 11.34 -22.95
N LYS A 380 10.89 12.13 -22.87
CA LYS A 380 12.24 11.73 -23.33
C LYS A 380 12.76 10.52 -22.58
N ASN A 381 12.51 10.46 -21.27
CA ASN A 381 12.88 9.31 -20.44
C ASN A 381 12.14 8.03 -20.89
N ILE A 382 10.85 8.13 -21.18
CA ILE A 382 10.02 7.00 -21.58
C ILE A 382 10.36 6.57 -23.02
N ASP A 383 10.58 7.49 -23.92
CA ASP A 383 11.02 7.20 -25.29
C ASP A 383 12.35 6.45 -25.29
N TYR A 384 13.29 6.81 -24.38
CA TYR A 384 14.52 6.07 -24.21
C TYR A 384 14.27 4.62 -23.74
N ILE A 385 13.37 4.42 -22.76
CA ILE A 385 12.98 3.06 -22.33
C ILE A 385 12.46 2.26 -23.53
N HIS A 386 11.55 2.84 -24.31
CA HIS A 386 10.95 2.19 -25.47
C HIS A 386 12.01 1.83 -26.55
N LYS A 387 12.94 2.75 -26.84
CA LYS A 387 14.05 2.54 -27.77
C LYS A 387 14.92 1.34 -27.33
N ILE A 388 15.27 1.25 -26.05
CA ILE A 388 16.08 0.15 -25.52
C ILE A 388 15.34 -1.18 -25.57
N ILE A 389 14.03 -1.19 -25.30
CA ILE A 389 13.20 -2.39 -25.43
C ILE A 389 13.18 -2.90 -26.89
N LEU A 390 12.96 -1.98 -27.84
CA LEU A 390 13.01 -2.34 -29.27
C LEU A 390 14.36 -2.88 -29.70
N LYS A 391 15.44 -2.25 -29.23
CA LYS A 391 16.81 -2.74 -29.47
C LYS A 391 16.98 -4.20 -29.01
N TYR A 392 16.50 -4.53 -27.80
CA TYR A 392 16.53 -5.89 -27.30
C TYR A 392 15.76 -6.87 -28.18
N LEU A 393 14.52 -6.50 -28.58
CA LEU A 393 13.69 -7.37 -29.40
C LEU A 393 14.28 -7.62 -30.79
N ASN A 394 14.91 -6.61 -31.40
CA ASN A 394 15.55 -6.75 -32.71
C ASN A 394 16.77 -7.65 -32.68
N THR A 395 17.60 -7.61 -31.64
CA THR A 395 18.75 -8.53 -31.47
C THR A 395 18.32 -10.01 -31.34
N ARG A 396 17.03 -10.29 -31.14
CA ARG A 396 16.46 -11.63 -31.01
C ARG A 396 15.75 -12.12 -32.27
N LYS A 397 15.42 -11.22 -33.20
CA LYS A 397 14.87 -11.62 -34.52
C LYS A 397 15.95 -12.16 -35.47
N THR A 398 17.21 -11.77 -35.21
CA THR A 398 18.37 -12.14 -36.02
C THR A 398 19.09 -13.40 -35.51
N LYS A 399 18.58 -14.02 -34.45
CA LYS A 399 19.00 -15.33 -33.91
C LYS A 399 17.80 -16.30 -33.88
#